data_46906402c272345b135dae56b7e349cc
#
_entry.id   46906402c272345b135dae56b7e349cc
#
_cell.length_a   1.000
_cell.length_b   1.000
_cell.length_c   1.000
_cell.angle_alpha   90.00
_cell.angle_beta   90.00
_cell.angle_gamma   90.00
#
_symmetry.space_group_name_H-M   'P 1'
#
loop_
_entity.id
_entity.type
_entity.pdbx_description
1 polymer ?
#
loop_
_entity_poly.entity_id
_entity_poly.type
_entity_poly.pdbx_seq_one_letter_code
_entity_poly.pdbx_strand_id
1 'polypeptide(L)'
;MKRLNLHAGLVSASLIFFLLLAGCKSTPAGRPVDPLELIDAESSFYIAVPKNADNVLIERIITGFYEQASESDAKMIAERVNKVYCGLNRSKRSMEVQASIDGNIPRKYLPKLLNGKNGWVTSDYTPEGSLENYKIYSGQIEMTFPSENIACIGRNLEGMLDKFDALSKLPADDSTELYTDLDSETANYLKGAESEIRFFAKNPQSFLTILTGAQLDLKLIDVKGNFETDPKHQNQYLLDLDFLFKNGTFLKAGKTLLTLAFGLTNSQEEIIGDTELIIRDIRIDKQQLYKLLSI
;
A
#
# COMPACT_ATOMS: atom_id res chain seq x y z
N MET A 1 -28.07 18.10 -70.93
CA MET A 1 -28.43 18.41 -69.52
C MET A 1 -28.17 17.25 -68.66
N LYS A 2 -26.89 16.96 -68.21
CA LYS A 2 -26.51 15.90 -67.28
C LYS A 2 -25.18 16.21 -66.57
N ARG A 3 -24.96 17.42 -66.08
CA ARG A 3 -23.73 17.79 -65.33
C ARG A 3 -23.95 18.48 -63.98
N LEU A 4 -25.19 18.52 -63.46
CA LEU A 4 -25.46 19.28 -62.21
C LEU A 4 -25.56 18.41 -60.95
N ASN A 5 -25.54 17.05 -61.02
CA ASN A 5 -25.74 16.20 -59.84
C ASN A 5 -24.46 15.65 -59.18
N LEU A 6 -23.26 15.89 -59.76
CA LEU A 6 -22.00 15.34 -59.22
C LEU A 6 -21.44 16.18 -58.07
N HIS A 7 -21.69 17.50 -58.06
CA HIS A 7 -21.17 18.40 -57.03
C HIS A 7 -21.99 18.36 -55.72
N ALA A 8 -23.28 18.06 -55.78
CA ALA A 8 -24.13 17.95 -54.59
C ALA A 8 -23.79 16.71 -53.76
N GLY A 9 -23.40 15.59 -54.38
CA GLY A 9 -22.99 14.36 -53.69
C GLY A 9 -21.63 14.49 -52.99
N LEU A 10 -20.68 15.22 -53.56
CA LEU A 10 -19.34 15.40 -52.96
C LEU A 10 -19.38 16.34 -51.75
N VAL A 11 -20.20 17.38 -51.78
CA VAL A 11 -20.33 18.30 -50.62
C VAL A 11 -21.04 17.62 -49.46
N SER A 12 -22.06 16.76 -49.69
CA SER A 12 -22.72 15.98 -48.63
C SER A 12 -21.78 14.95 -47.98
N ALA A 13 -20.98 14.25 -48.79
CA ALA A 13 -20.03 13.25 -48.26
C ALA A 13 -18.91 13.90 -47.43
N SER A 14 -18.44 15.10 -47.85
CA SER A 14 -17.43 15.85 -47.08
C SER A 14 -17.96 16.37 -45.76
N LEU A 15 -19.24 16.82 -45.72
CA LEU A 15 -19.85 17.31 -44.47
C LEU A 15 -20.08 16.19 -43.45
N ILE A 16 -20.47 14.99 -43.89
CA ILE A 16 -20.62 13.81 -43.01
C ILE A 16 -19.28 13.35 -42.49
N PHE A 17 -18.22 13.40 -43.30
CA PHE A 17 -16.87 13.03 -42.85
C PHE A 17 -16.31 14.00 -41.79
N PHE A 18 -16.59 15.30 -41.91
CA PHE A 18 -16.24 16.33 -40.92
C PHE A 18 -17.05 16.18 -39.61
N LEU A 19 -18.31 15.77 -39.67
CA LEU A 19 -19.12 15.51 -38.47
C LEU A 19 -18.66 14.24 -37.72
N LEU A 20 -18.13 13.26 -38.43
CA LEU A 20 -17.54 12.04 -37.79
C LEU A 20 -16.20 12.31 -37.11
N LEU A 21 -15.45 13.31 -37.55
CA LEU A 21 -14.18 13.72 -36.90
C LEU A 21 -14.41 14.62 -35.69
N ALA A 22 -15.54 15.30 -35.58
CA ALA A 22 -15.87 16.13 -34.42
C ALA A 22 -16.45 15.35 -33.24
N GLY A 23 -16.69 14.02 -33.38
CA GLY A 23 -17.37 13.19 -32.38
C GLY A 23 -16.46 12.46 -31.39
N CYS A 24 -15.14 12.45 -31.60
CA CYS A 24 -14.21 11.88 -30.61
C CYS A 24 -13.68 12.99 -29.67
N LYS A 25 -14.52 13.49 -28.78
CA LYS A 25 -14.03 13.99 -27.51
C LYS A 25 -13.58 12.75 -26.73
N SER A 26 -12.32 12.35 -26.88
CA SER A 26 -11.70 11.49 -25.88
C SER A 26 -11.88 12.20 -24.56
N THR A 27 -12.63 11.61 -23.65
CA THR A 27 -12.64 12.04 -22.24
C THR A 27 -11.18 12.16 -21.84
N PRO A 28 -10.72 13.31 -21.31
CA PRO A 28 -9.34 13.40 -20.85
C PRO A 28 -9.08 12.21 -19.94
N ALA A 29 -7.97 11.49 -20.14
CA ALA A 29 -7.59 10.44 -19.23
C ALA A 29 -7.51 11.06 -17.84
N GLY A 30 -8.26 10.50 -16.88
CA GLY A 30 -8.21 10.97 -15.51
C GLY A 30 -6.82 10.75 -14.92
N ARG A 31 -6.54 11.39 -13.81
CA ARG A 31 -5.30 11.25 -13.06
C ARG A 31 -5.05 9.78 -12.66
N PRO A 32 -3.85 9.22 -12.85
CA PRO A 32 -3.50 7.95 -12.23
C PRO A 32 -3.49 8.11 -10.70
N VAL A 33 -4.23 7.25 -10.00
CA VAL A 33 -4.28 7.23 -8.54
C VAL A 33 -3.11 6.40 -8.01
N ASP A 34 -2.33 6.97 -7.09
CA ASP A 34 -1.28 6.22 -6.38
C ASP A 34 -1.95 5.37 -5.28
N PRO A 35 -1.69 4.06 -5.20
CA PRO A 35 -2.29 3.21 -4.18
C PRO A 35 -2.08 3.71 -2.74
N LEU A 36 -0.97 4.38 -2.43
CA LEU A 36 -0.72 4.97 -1.11
C LEU A 36 -1.77 6.02 -0.72
N GLU A 37 -2.32 6.75 -1.70
CA GLU A 37 -3.33 7.77 -1.46
C GLU A 37 -4.63 7.20 -0.87
N LEU A 38 -4.89 5.92 -1.09
CA LEU A 38 -6.09 5.24 -0.61
C LEU A 38 -6.00 4.78 0.85
N ILE A 39 -4.79 4.82 1.46
CA ILE A 39 -4.58 4.48 2.87
C ILE A 39 -4.96 5.69 3.74
N ASP A 40 -5.78 5.47 4.78
CA ASP A 40 -6.14 6.51 5.74
C ASP A 40 -5.07 6.75 6.82
N ALA A 41 -5.21 7.82 7.61
CA ALA A 41 -4.28 8.18 8.68
C ALA A 41 -4.62 7.55 10.04
N GLU A 42 -5.55 6.59 10.11
CA GLU A 42 -6.06 6.02 11.35
C GLU A 42 -5.23 4.86 11.91
N SER A 43 -4.28 4.34 11.11
CA SER A 43 -3.43 3.24 11.56
C SER A 43 -2.31 3.69 12.48
N SER A 44 -1.92 2.82 13.41
CA SER A 44 -0.79 3.04 14.31
C SER A 44 0.55 2.60 13.72
N PHE A 45 0.52 1.76 12.68
CA PHE A 45 1.69 1.24 11.97
C PHE A 45 1.40 1.21 10.48
N TYR A 46 2.33 1.69 9.67
CA TYR A 46 2.27 1.69 8.21
C TYR A 46 3.49 0.98 7.65
N ILE A 47 3.31 0.24 6.57
CA ILE A 47 4.39 -0.47 5.89
C ILE A 47 4.20 -0.44 4.38
N ALA A 48 5.29 -0.26 3.66
CA ALA A 48 5.38 -0.37 2.22
C ALA A 48 6.32 -1.53 1.86
N VAL A 49 5.79 -2.52 1.14
CA VAL A 49 6.50 -3.73 0.73
C VAL A 49 6.59 -3.77 -0.79
N PRO A 50 7.69 -3.33 -1.39
CA PRO A 50 7.91 -3.48 -2.83
C PRO A 50 8.30 -4.93 -3.15
N LYS A 51 7.91 -5.40 -4.33
CA LYS A 51 8.22 -6.74 -4.83
C LYS A 51 9.72 -7.06 -4.77
N ASN A 52 10.54 -6.08 -5.13
CA ASN A 52 11.98 -6.26 -5.21
C ASN A 52 12.67 -6.39 -3.84
N ALA A 53 12.00 -5.98 -2.76
CA ALA A 53 12.54 -6.11 -1.41
C ALA A 53 12.44 -7.54 -0.89
N ASP A 54 11.26 -8.16 -0.97
CA ASP A 54 11.06 -9.55 -0.58
C ASP A 54 9.76 -10.13 -1.18
N ASN A 55 9.86 -10.84 -2.29
CA ASN A 55 8.70 -11.47 -2.93
C ASN A 55 8.11 -12.59 -2.08
N VAL A 56 8.92 -13.29 -1.30
CA VAL A 56 8.46 -14.38 -0.41
C VAL A 56 7.59 -13.83 0.71
N LEU A 57 7.88 -12.61 1.19
CA LEU A 57 7.02 -11.93 2.16
C LEU A 57 5.63 -11.66 1.56
N ILE A 58 5.55 -11.22 0.30
CA ILE A 58 4.27 -10.99 -0.37
C ILE A 58 3.48 -12.30 -0.50
N GLU A 59 4.13 -13.40 -0.88
CA GLU A 59 3.51 -14.73 -0.92
C GLU A 59 2.94 -15.13 0.45
N ARG A 60 3.69 -14.90 1.54
CA ARG A 60 3.25 -15.15 2.91
C ARG A 60 2.10 -14.26 3.35
N ILE A 61 2.13 -12.98 2.99
CA ILE A 61 1.00 -12.07 3.26
C ILE A 61 -0.28 -12.65 2.63
N ILE A 62 -0.21 -13.11 1.38
CA ILE A 62 -1.36 -13.69 0.67
C ILE A 62 -1.87 -14.94 1.39
N THR A 63 -1.00 -15.90 1.72
CA THR A 63 -1.40 -17.13 2.41
C THR A 63 -1.84 -16.90 3.84
N GLY A 64 -1.30 -15.91 4.54
CA GLY A 64 -1.68 -15.55 5.91
C GLY A 64 -3.07 -14.91 5.99
N PHE A 65 -3.42 -14.08 5.01
CA PHE A 65 -4.74 -13.44 4.96
C PHE A 65 -5.80 -14.22 4.19
N TYR A 66 -5.40 -15.18 3.37
CA TYR A 66 -6.31 -16.04 2.62
C TYR A 66 -5.86 -17.51 2.71
N GLU A 67 -6.26 -18.17 3.79
CA GLU A 67 -5.87 -19.56 4.12
C GLU A 67 -6.23 -20.60 3.03
N GLN A 68 -7.18 -20.27 2.15
CA GLN A 68 -7.56 -21.17 1.03
C GLN A 68 -6.64 -21.03 -0.19
N ALA A 69 -5.76 -20.02 -0.23
CA ALA A 69 -4.80 -19.89 -1.30
C ALA A 69 -3.75 -21.02 -1.22
N SER A 70 -3.57 -21.77 -2.29
CA SER A 70 -2.43 -22.65 -2.40
C SER A 70 -1.13 -21.85 -2.53
N GLU A 71 0.02 -22.45 -2.17
CA GLU A 71 1.33 -21.83 -2.39
C GLU A 71 1.54 -21.41 -3.85
N SER A 72 1.04 -22.21 -4.80
CA SER A 72 1.10 -21.91 -6.24
C SER A 72 0.27 -20.68 -6.59
N ASP A 73 -0.93 -20.54 -6.00
CA ASP A 73 -1.79 -19.37 -6.24
C ASP A 73 -1.16 -18.11 -5.62
N ALA A 74 -0.65 -18.22 -4.40
CA ALA A 74 0.02 -17.13 -3.72
C ALA A 74 1.22 -16.60 -4.52
N LYS A 75 2.05 -17.50 -5.04
CA LYS A 75 3.17 -17.17 -5.91
C LYS A 75 2.71 -16.45 -7.20
N MET A 76 1.69 -17.01 -7.87
CA MET A 76 1.14 -16.43 -9.10
C MET A 76 0.56 -15.02 -8.86
N ILE A 77 -0.06 -14.79 -7.70
CA ILE A 77 -0.58 -13.47 -7.32
C ILE A 77 0.58 -12.54 -6.98
N ALA A 78 1.56 -12.98 -6.18
CA ALA A 78 2.73 -12.18 -5.80
C ALA A 78 3.54 -11.71 -7.01
N GLU A 79 3.65 -12.53 -8.06
CA GLU A 79 4.30 -12.14 -9.32
C GLU A 79 3.64 -10.95 -10.03
N ARG A 80 2.35 -10.67 -9.73
CA ARG A 80 1.56 -9.58 -10.30
C ARG A 80 1.54 -8.33 -9.45
N VAL A 81 1.98 -8.42 -8.22
CA VAL A 81 2.08 -7.30 -7.26
C VAL A 81 3.39 -6.56 -7.54
N ASN A 82 3.34 -5.24 -7.62
CA ASN A 82 4.51 -4.37 -7.68
C ASN A 82 4.88 -3.86 -6.29
N LYS A 83 3.86 -3.42 -5.53
CA LYS A 83 4.04 -2.87 -4.18
C LYS A 83 2.76 -3.04 -3.36
N VAL A 84 2.91 -3.30 -2.08
CA VAL A 84 1.83 -3.32 -1.10
C VAL A 84 2.04 -2.17 -0.12
N TYR A 85 1.02 -1.34 0.07
CA TYR A 85 0.94 -0.40 1.18
C TYR A 85 -0.09 -0.92 2.17
N CYS A 86 0.25 -0.89 3.46
CA CYS A 86 -0.62 -1.43 4.48
C CYS A 86 -0.59 -0.56 5.73
N GLY A 87 -1.77 -0.26 6.27
CA GLY A 87 -1.99 0.33 7.57
C GLY A 87 -2.53 -0.73 8.54
N LEU A 88 -1.95 -0.83 9.73
CA LEU A 88 -2.28 -1.82 10.73
C LEU A 88 -2.64 -1.16 12.07
N ASN A 89 -3.73 -1.63 12.68
CA ASN A 89 -4.06 -1.37 14.07
C ASN A 89 -4.09 -2.69 14.83
N ARG A 90 -3.22 -2.83 15.81
CA ARG A 90 -3.15 -4.03 16.63
C ARG A 90 -3.71 -3.78 18.03
N SER A 91 -4.74 -4.52 18.39
CA SER A 91 -5.25 -4.62 19.76
C SER A 91 -4.84 -5.96 20.38
N LYS A 92 -5.16 -6.16 21.68
CA LYS A 92 -4.89 -7.45 22.34
C LYS A 92 -5.66 -8.64 21.73
N ARG A 93 -6.74 -8.38 21.00
CA ARG A 93 -7.68 -9.42 20.53
C ARG A 93 -7.87 -9.45 19.01
N SER A 94 -7.48 -8.39 18.32
CA SER A 94 -7.71 -8.27 16.88
C SER A 94 -6.59 -7.47 16.23
N MET A 95 -6.39 -7.71 14.95
CA MET A 95 -5.62 -6.86 14.06
C MET A 95 -6.57 -6.34 12.98
N GLU A 96 -6.64 -5.03 12.86
CA GLU A 96 -7.36 -4.37 11.77
C GLU A 96 -6.36 -3.99 10.70
N VAL A 97 -6.70 -4.33 9.47
CA VAL A 97 -5.83 -4.14 8.30
C VAL A 97 -6.55 -3.28 7.29
N GLN A 98 -5.85 -2.32 6.72
CA GLN A 98 -6.20 -1.63 5.49
C GLN A 98 -5.02 -1.71 4.55
N ALA A 99 -5.20 -2.30 3.37
CA ALA A 99 -4.13 -2.43 2.40
C ALA A 99 -4.56 -1.95 1.02
N SER A 100 -3.62 -1.33 0.32
CA SER A 100 -3.74 -0.96 -1.08
C SER A 100 -2.55 -1.53 -1.85
N ILE A 101 -2.83 -2.20 -2.96
CA ILE A 101 -1.86 -2.96 -3.74
C ILE A 101 -1.73 -2.34 -5.12
N ASP A 102 -0.51 -1.96 -5.49
CA ASP A 102 -0.13 -1.72 -6.87
C ASP A 102 0.22 -3.04 -7.56
N GLY A 103 -0.35 -3.29 -8.75
CA GLY A 103 -0.09 -4.53 -9.45
C GLY A 103 -0.77 -4.61 -10.81
N ASN A 104 -0.69 -5.76 -11.45
CA ASN A 104 -1.41 -6.07 -12.68
C ASN A 104 -2.50 -7.11 -12.39
N ILE A 105 -3.73 -6.63 -12.18
CA ILE A 105 -4.86 -7.43 -11.72
C ILE A 105 -5.92 -7.53 -12.82
N PRO A 106 -5.92 -8.61 -13.62
CA PRO A 106 -6.87 -8.73 -14.75
C PRO A 106 -8.29 -8.98 -14.23
N ARG A 107 -9.06 -7.90 -14.11
CA ARG A 107 -10.44 -7.88 -13.56
C ARG A 107 -11.39 -8.90 -14.21
N LYS A 108 -11.16 -9.26 -15.48
CA LYS A 108 -11.98 -10.27 -16.20
C LYS A 108 -12.00 -11.66 -15.58
N TYR A 109 -11.02 -11.99 -14.72
CA TYR A 109 -10.94 -13.29 -14.04
C TYR A 109 -11.57 -13.28 -12.65
N LEU A 110 -11.76 -12.09 -12.04
CA LEU A 110 -12.27 -11.94 -10.68
C LEU A 110 -13.61 -12.68 -10.45
N PRO A 111 -14.62 -12.56 -11.34
CA PRO A 111 -15.91 -13.27 -11.13
C PRO A 111 -15.79 -14.79 -11.14
N LYS A 112 -14.72 -15.34 -11.72
CA LYS A 112 -14.47 -16.80 -11.72
C LYS A 112 -13.77 -17.25 -10.43
N LEU A 113 -12.98 -16.37 -9.81
CA LEU A 113 -12.22 -16.65 -8.59
C LEU A 113 -13.02 -16.27 -7.35
N LEU A 114 -13.63 -15.08 -7.36
CA LEU A 114 -14.35 -14.49 -6.23
C LEU A 114 -15.85 -14.64 -6.45
N ASN A 115 -16.38 -15.81 -6.15
CA ASN A 115 -17.80 -16.15 -6.34
C ASN A 115 -18.32 -17.03 -5.19
N GLY A 116 -19.63 -17.23 -5.13
CA GLY A 116 -20.29 -17.99 -4.06
C GLY A 116 -19.83 -19.45 -3.95
N LYS A 117 -19.34 -20.09 -5.02
CA LYS A 117 -18.80 -21.46 -4.97
C LYS A 117 -17.48 -21.51 -4.20
N ASN A 118 -16.74 -20.41 -4.22
CA ASN A 118 -15.47 -20.24 -3.54
C ASN A 118 -15.65 -19.46 -2.20
N GLY A 119 -16.88 -19.38 -1.66
CA GLY A 119 -17.15 -18.74 -0.38
C GLY A 119 -17.19 -17.21 -0.39
N TRP A 120 -17.29 -16.59 -1.57
CA TRP A 120 -17.34 -15.12 -1.69
C TRP A 120 -18.75 -14.61 -1.94
N VAL A 121 -19.12 -13.55 -1.25
CA VAL A 121 -20.32 -12.77 -1.50
C VAL A 121 -19.91 -11.49 -2.22
N THR A 122 -20.68 -11.08 -3.23
CA THR A 122 -20.41 -9.87 -4.00
C THR A 122 -21.53 -8.87 -3.75
N SER A 123 -21.19 -7.65 -3.40
CA SER A 123 -22.08 -6.49 -3.33
C SER A 123 -21.62 -5.40 -4.29
N ASP A 124 -22.55 -4.55 -4.68
CA ASP A 124 -22.27 -3.37 -5.51
C ASP A 124 -22.20 -2.14 -4.61
N TYR A 125 -21.26 -1.25 -4.90
CA TYR A 125 -21.09 0.04 -4.23
C TYR A 125 -20.94 1.15 -5.26
N THR A 126 -21.69 2.22 -5.08
CA THR A 126 -21.61 3.43 -5.92
C THR A 126 -21.31 4.63 -5.04
N PRO A 127 -20.15 5.30 -5.19
CA PRO A 127 -19.82 6.52 -4.49
C PRO A 127 -20.88 7.61 -4.68
N GLU A 128 -21.09 8.44 -3.66
CA GLU A 128 -22.10 9.49 -3.73
C GLU A 128 -21.80 10.47 -4.87
N GLY A 129 -22.82 10.68 -5.74
CA GLY A 129 -22.68 11.54 -6.92
C GLY A 129 -21.87 10.96 -8.07
N SER A 130 -21.45 9.68 -7.98
CA SER A 130 -20.76 8.97 -9.06
C SER A 130 -21.74 8.21 -9.95
N LEU A 131 -21.33 7.96 -11.20
CA LEU A 131 -21.96 7.00 -12.12
C LEU A 131 -21.22 5.68 -12.16
N GLU A 132 -20.05 5.61 -11.53
CA GLU A 132 -19.23 4.39 -11.47
C GLU A 132 -19.77 3.44 -10.41
N ASN A 133 -19.79 2.15 -10.74
CA ASN A 133 -20.23 1.08 -9.85
C ASN A 133 -19.07 0.12 -9.59
N TYR A 134 -18.70 -0.03 -8.34
CA TYR A 134 -17.62 -0.89 -7.89
C TYR A 134 -18.17 -2.16 -7.22
N LYS A 135 -17.41 -3.25 -7.32
CA LYS A 135 -17.75 -4.52 -6.64
C LYS A 135 -16.91 -4.69 -5.40
N ILE A 136 -17.57 -4.98 -4.29
CA ILE A 136 -16.93 -5.40 -3.04
C ILE A 136 -17.14 -6.90 -2.91
N TYR A 137 -16.06 -7.62 -2.68
CA TYR A 137 -16.03 -9.07 -2.47
C TYR A 137 -15.78 -9.34 -0.99
N SER A 138 -16.71 -10.00 -0.32
CA SER A 138 -16.65 -10.34 1.09
C SER A 138 -16.50 -11.85 1.27
N GLY A 139 -15.46 -12.28 1.97
CA GLY A 139 -15.12 -13.67 2.30
C GLY A 139 -14.42 -13.74 3.65
N GLN A 140 -13.28 -14.42 3.75
CA GLN A 140 -12.41 -14.34 4.94
C GLN A 140 -11.88 -12.92 5.18
N ILE A 141 -11.66 -12.19 4.10
CA ILE A 141 -11.30 -10.77 4.07
C ILE A 141 -12.26 -10.06 3.13
N GLU A 142 -12.33 -8.76 3.24
CA GLU A 142 -13.04 -7.93 2.28
C GLU A 142 -12.06 -7.29 1.29
N MET A 143 -12.43 -7.24 0.01
CA MET A 143 -11.58 -6.64 -1.03
C MET A 143 -12.39 -6.03 -2.16
N THR A 144 -11.77 -5.08 -2.85
CA THR A 144 -12.29 -4.45 -4.06
C THR A 144 -11.16 -4.16 -5.06
N PHE A 145 -11.52 -3.96 -6.32
CA PHE A 145 -10.57 -3.70 -7.41
C PHE A 145 -11.04 -2.48 -8.20
N PRO A 146 -10.74 -1.27 -7.76
CA PRO A 146 -11.21 -0.06 -8.41
C PRO A 146 -10.65 0.12 -9.83
N SER A 147 -9.45 -0.42 -10.11
CA SER A 147 -8.85 -0.45 -11.45
C SER A 147 -8.15 -1.78 -11.74
N GLU A 148 -7.57 -1.95 -12.93
CA GLU A 148 -6.76 -3.13 -13.26
C GLU A 148 -5.39 -3.13 -12.57
N ASN A 149 -4.99 -1.99 -12.02
CA ASN A 149 -3.69 -1.82 -11.37
C ASN A 149 -3.79 -1.71 -9.85
N ILE A 150 -5.00 -1.61 -9.28
CA ILE A 150 -5.19 -1.38 -7.86
C ILE A 150 -6.15 -2.41 -7.27
N ALA A 151 -5.74 -3.05 -6.15
CA ALA A 151 -6.63 -3.76 -5.26
C ALA A 151 -6.62 -3.10 -3.87
N CYS A 152 -7.79 -3.03 -3.23
CA CYS A 152 -7.96 -2.57 -1.86
C CYS A 152 -8.47 -3.71 -1.01
N ILE A 153 -7.96 -3.85 0.22
CA ILE A 153 -8.24 -4.98 1.11
C ILE A 153 -8.44 -4.47 2.54
N GLY A 154 -9.38 -5.07 3.24
CA GLY A 154 -9.60 -4.88 4.67
C GLY A 154 -10.63 -3.82 5.01
N ARG A 155 -10.42 -3.08 6.10
CA ARG A 155 -11.37 -2.11 6.61
C ARG A 155 -11.56 -0.89 5.69
N ASN A 156 -12.72 -0.25 5.79
CA ASN A 156 -13.04 1.03 5.13
C ASN A 156 -12.95 1.00 3.58
N LEU A 157 -13.37 -0.11 2.95
CA LEU A 157 -13.31 -0.23 1.49
C LEU A 157 -14.17 0.82 0.78
N GLU A 158 -15.32 1.17 1.33
CA GLU A 158 -16.19 2.20 0.77
C GLU A 158 -15.47 3.56 0.74
N GLY A 159 -14.83 3.96 1.85
CA GLY A 159 -14.03 5.19 1.89
C GLY A 159 -12.83 5.16 0.93
N MET A 160 -12.19 4.01 0.72
CA MET A 160 -11.14 3.86 -0.28
C MET A 160 -11.70 4.02 -1.71
N LEU A 161 -12.90 3.51 -1.98
CA LEU A 161 -13.58 3.66 -3.27
C LEU A 161 -14.04 5.11 -3.53
N ASP A 162 -14.59 5.79 -2.51
CA ASP A 162 -14.94 7.20 -2.60
C ASP A 162 -13.71 8.06 -2.96
N LYS A 163 -12.61 7.80 -2.28
CA LYS A 163 -11.34 8.49 -2.52
C LYS A 163 -10.77 8.18 -3.90
N PHE A 164 -10.78 6.91 -4.32
CA PHE A 164 -10.36 6.52 -5.66
C PHE A 164 -11.20 7.21 -6.74
N ASP A 165 -12.53 7.19 -6.60
CA ASP A 165 -13.45 7.80 -7.55
C ASP A 165 -13.21 9.31 -7.67
N ALA A 166 -13.05 10.00 -6.55
CA ALA A 166 -12.75 11.43 -6.51
C ALA A 166 -11.40 11.75 -7.18
N LEU A 167 -10.33 11.03 -6.82
CA LEU A 167 -8.98 11.26 -7.34
C LEU A 167 -8.86 10.94 -8.84
N SER A 168 -9.49 9.85 -9.29
CA SER A 168 -9.45 9.44 -10.70
C SER A 168 -10.11 10.44 -11.66
N LYS A 169 -10.96 11.33 -11.15
CA LYS A 169 -11.63 12.39 -11.92
C LYS A 169 -10.85 13.70 -11.99
N LEU A 170 -9.77 13.83 -11.21
CA LEU A 170 -8.89 15.00 -11.28
C LEU A 170 -8.16 15.06 -12.64
N PRO A 171 -7.77 16.25 -13.09
CA PRO A 171 -6.97 16.42 -14.30
C PRO A 171 -5.64 15.66 -14.21
N ALA A 172 -5.16 15.11 -15.33
CA ALA A 172 -3.91 14.36 -15.39
C ALA A 172 -2.68 15.21 -15.00
N ASP A 173 -2.74 16.52 -15.16
CA ASP A 173 -1.66 17.47 -14.85
C ASP A 173 -1.40 17.59 -13.33
N ASP A 174 -2.32 17.12 -12.51
CA ASP A 174 -2.29 17.20 -11.04
C ASP A 174 -1.55 15.98 -10.39
N SER A 175 -0.74 15.28 -11.16
CA SER A 175 -0.11 14.01 -10.76
C SER A 175 1.14 14.16 -9.86
N THR A 176 1.60 15.38 -9.59
CA THR A 176 2.85 15.61 -8.85
C THR A 176 2.69 15.60 -7.34
N GLU A 177 1.51 15.91 -6.83
CA GLU A 177 1.21 15.95 -5.40
C GLU A 177 0.42 14.71 -4.96
N LEU A 178 0.79 14.12 -3.83
CA LEU A 178 0.05 13.02 -3.22
C LEU A 178 -1.14 13.58 -2.41
N TYR A 179 -2.34 13.13 -2.76
CA TYR A 179 -3.56 13.43 -2.01
C TYR A 179 -3.81 12.36 -0.94
N THR A 180 -2.96 12.32 0.06
CA THR A 180 -3.03 11.34 1.15
C THR A 180 -3.42 11.99 2.47
N ASP A 181 -4.05 11.22 3.36
CA ASP A 181 -4.36 11.63 4.72
C ASP A 181 -3.14 11.53 5.65
N LEU A 182 -2.06 10.89 5.18
CA LEU A 182 -0.78 10.85 5.87
C LEU A 182 -0.08 12.21 5.72
N ASP A 183 0.72 12.58 6.72
CA ASP A 183 1.61 13.73 6.56
C ASP A 183 2.58 13.51 5.40
N SER A 184 3.01 14.59 4.77
CA SER A 184 3.79 14.53 3.53
C SER A 184 5.17 13.86 3.71
N GLU A 185 5.78 13.96 4.90
CA GLU A 185 7.06 13.30 5.18
C GLU A 185 6.87 11.78 5.23
N THR A 186 5.90 11.29 6.01
CA THR A 186 5.56 9.87 6.10
C THR A 186 5.15 9.30 4.75
N ALA A 187 4.30 10.02 4.01
CA ALA A 187 3.84 9.57 2.69
C ALA A 187 5.01 9.44 1.70
N ASN A 188 5.87 10.44 1.59
CA ASN A 188 7.03 10.41 0.71
C ASN A 188 8.05 9.34 1.13
N TYR A 189 8.23 9.14 2.43
CA TYR A 189 9.09 8.10 2.96
C TYR A 189 8.61 6.70 2.53
N LEU A 190 7.33 6.39 2.72
CA LEU A 190 6.74 5.11 2.32
C LEU A 190 6.73 4.93 0.80
N LYS A 191 6.37 5.97 0.04
CA LYS A 191 6.38 5.95 -1.43
C LYS A 191 7.75 5.61 -2.00
N GLY A 192 8.81 6.14 -1.39
CA GLY A 192 10.19 5.93 -1.80
C GLY A 192 10.75 4.51 -1.59
N ALA A 193 9.97 3.57 -1.02
CA ALA A 193 10.38 2.16 -0.91
C ALA A 193 10.52 1.52 -2.32
N GLU A 194 11.70 1.02 -2.67
CA GLU A 194 11.98 0.40 -3.99
C GLU A 194 12.61 -0.99 -3.87
N SER A 195 13.69 -1.10 -3.10
CA SER A 195 14.44 -2.34 -2.86
C SER A 195 14.46 -2.76 -1.39
N GLU A 196 13.93 -1.92 -0.53
CA GLU A 196 13.77 -2.17 0.90
C GLU A 196 12.31 -2.02 1.32
N ILE A 197 11.92 -2.71 2.38
CA ILE A 197 10.63 -2.54 3.04
C ILE A 197 10.75 -1.34 3.95
N ARG A 198 9.87 -0.34 3.81
CA ARG A 198 9.82 0.82 4.70
C ARG A 198 8.60 0.80 5.60
N PHE A 199 8.75 1.31 6.81
CA PHE A 199 7.64 1.40 7.75
C PHE A 199 7.69 2.68 8.58
N PHE A 200 6.53 3.03 9.12
CA PHE A 200 6.34 4.13 10.06
C PHE A 200 5.36 3.72 11.15
N ALA A 201 5.70 3.96 12.41
CA ALA A 201 4.90 3.61 13.58
C ALA A 201 4.65 4.83 14.46
N LYS A 202 3.38 5.27 14.56
CA LYS A 202 2.95 6.40 15.42
C LYS A 202 2.97 6.06 16.91
N ASN A 203 2.68 4.83 17.29
CA ASN A 203 2.67 4.34 18.66
C ASN A 203 3.50 3.06 18.74
N PRO A 204 4.82 3.16 18.72
CA PRO A 204 5.72 2.04 18.42
C PRO A 204 5.84 0.99 19.53
N GLN A 205 5.16 1.13 20.67
CA GLN A 205 5.29 0.26 21.83
C GLN A 205 5.04 -1.23 21.49
N SER A 206 3.94 -1.52 20.77
CA SER A 206 3.61 -2.89 20.36
C SER A 206 4.61 -3.44 19.36
N PHE A 207 5.03 -2.61 18.40
CA PHE A 207 6.03 -2.92 17.40
C PHE A 207 7.38 -3.29 18.07
N LEU A 208 7.86 -2.44 18.96
CA LEU A 208 9.12 -2.68 19.68
C LEU A 208 9.06 -3.92 20.56
N THR A 209 7.93 -4.16 21.23
CA THR A 209 7.74 -5.37 22.05
C THR A 209 7.86 -6.64 21.21
N ILE A 210 7.33 -6.64 19.97
CA ILE A 210 7.45 -7.79 19.08
C ILE A 210 8.89 -7.98 18.58
N LEU A 211 9.56 -6.89 18.22
CA LEU A 211 10.93 -6.94 17.72
C LEU A 211 11.94 -7.37 18.79
N THR A 212 11.81 -6.84 19.99
CA THR A 212 12.80 -7.06 21.06
C THR A 212 12.44 -8.22 21.98
N GLY A 213 11.18 -8.66 21.97
CA GLY A 213 10.64 -9.60 22.96
C GLY A 213 10.49 -9.00 24.36
N ALA A 214 10.76 -7.70 24.55
CA ALA A 214 10.74 -7.01 25.84
C ALA A 214 9.77 -5.82 25.82
N GLN A 215 9.06 -5.60 26.92
CA GLN A 215 8.24 -4.41 27.10
C GLN A 215 9.13 -3.23 27.51
N LEU A 216 9.41 -2.34 26.56
CA LEU A 216 10.24 -1.15 26.78
C LEU A 216 9.35 0.06 26.99
N ASP A 217 9.41 0.73 28.15
CA ASP A 217 8.69 1.99 28.40
C ASP A 217 9.47 3.19 27.83
N LEU A 218 9.53 3.26 26.50
CA LEU A 218 10.15 4.37 25.79
C LEU A 218 9.14 5.48 25.57
N LYS A 219 9.52 6.72 25.84
CA LYS A 219 8.67 7.91 25.61
C LYS A 219 8.93 8.45 24.21
N LEU A 220 8.52 7.66 23.22
CA LEU A 220 8.64 7.97 21.79
C LEU A 220 7.45 8.79 21.30
N ILE A 221 7.68 9.53 20.23
CA ILE A 221 6.65 10.14 19.39
C ILE A 221 6.31 9.15 18.29
N ASP A 222 7.33 8.72 17.55
CA ASP A 222 7.22 7.73 16.48
C ASP A 222 8.53 6.96 16.28
N VAL A 223 8.48 5.99 15.38
CA VAL A 223 9.63 5.26 14.85
C VAL A 223 9.40 5.04 13.36
N LYS A 224 10.38 5.39 12.54
CA LYS A 224 10.45 4.98 11.13
C LYS A 224 11.67 4.09 10.91
N GLY A 225 11.67 3.32 9.84
CA GLY A 225 12.81 2.47 9.52
C GLY A 225 12.56 1.60 8.30
N ASN A 226 13.56 0.83 7.96
CA ASN A 226 13.53 -0.07 6.82
C ASN A 226 14.09 -1.45 7.16
N PHE A 227 13.60 -2.46 6.44
CA PHE A 227 14.15 -3.80 6.42
C PHE A 227 14.75 -4.05 5.05
N GLU A 228 16.02 -4.39 5.02
CA GLU A 228 16.71 -4.84 3.83
C GLU A 228 17.10 -6.30 3.99
N THR A 229 16.96 -7.14 2.95
CA THR A 229 17.37 -8.54 3.03
C THR A 229 18.89 -8.61 3.19
N ASP A 230 19.38 -9.29 4.25
CA ASP A 230 20.83 -9.47 4.47
C ASP A 230 21.41 -10.33 3.33
N PRO A 231 22.30 -9.78 2.49
CA PRO A 231 22.87 -10.51 1.35
C PRO A 231 23.71 -11.71 1.78
N LYS A 232 24.18 -11.75 3.04
CA LYS A 232 24.99 -12.84 3.61
C LYS A 232 24.14 -13.89 4.31
N HIS A 233 22.94 -13.51 4.79
CA HIS A 233 22.06 -14.37 5.58
C HIS A 233 20.61 -14.22 5.08
N GLN A 234 20.20 -15.01 4.09
CA GLN A 234 18.91 -14.90 3.41
C GLN A 234 17.68 -14.98 4.33
N ASN A 235 17.82 -15.56 5.52
CA ASN A 235 16.75 -15.66 6.53
C ASN A 235 16.68 -14.46 7.47
N GLN A 236 17.53 -13.44 7.24
CA GLN A 236 17.61 -12.25 8.08
C GLN A 236 17.36 -10.99 7.28
N TYR A 237 16.93 -9.97 8.01
CA TYR A 237 16.94 -8.58 7.54
C TYR A 237 18.03 -7.80 8.27
N LEU A 238 18.60 -6.83 7.59
CA LEU A 238 19.24 -5.66 8.20
C LEU A 238 18.12 -4.65 8.45
N LEU A 239 17.98 -4.23 9.68
CA LEU A 239 16.95 -3.29 10.13
C LEU A 239 17.62 -1.99 10.55
N ASP A 240 17.21 -0.91 9.93
CA ASP A 240 17.53 0.45 10.37
C ASP A 240 16.32 1.03 11.08
N LEU A 241 16.58 1.73 12.18
CA LEU A 241 15.57 2.37 13.03
C LEU A 241 15.94 3.81 13.30
N ASP A 242 14.98 4.69 13.13
CA ASP A 242 15.05 6.09 13.47
C ASP A 242 13.96 6.40 14.50
N PHE A 243 14.36 6.73 15.70
CA PHE A 243 13.53 6.94 16.88
C PHE A 243 13.38 8.41 17.18
N LEU A 244 12.17 8.92 17.19
CA LEU A 244 11.87 10.28 17.65
C LEU A 244 11.38 10.25 19.10
N PHE A 245 12.19 10.77 20.04
CA PHE A 245 11.86 10.86 21.46
C PHE A 245 11.16 12.17 21.80
N LYS A 246 10.33 12.17 22.85
CA LYS A 246 9.66 13.38 23.34
C LYS A 246 10.62 14.47 23.82
N ASN A 247 11.81 14.11 24.32
CA ASN A 247 12.87 15.03 24.72
C ASN A 247 14.20 14.30 24.95
N GLY A 248 15.29 15.04 25.14
CA GLY A 248 16.65 14.50 25.30
C GLY A 248 16.88 13.67 26.57
N THR A 249 16.09 13.84 27.62
CA THR A 249 16.18 13.01 28.83
C THR A 249 15.69 11.60 28.50
N PHE A 250 14.59 11.48 27.76
CA PHE A 250 14.06 10.19 27.32
C PHE A 250 14.95 9.54 26.26
N LEU A 251 15.59 10.32 25.39
CA LEU A 251 16.57 9.81 24.45
C LEU A 251 17.74 9.10 25.17
N LYS A 252 18.34 9.75 26.16
CA LYS A 252 19.48 9.17 26.93
C LYS A 252 19.10 7.84 27.61
N ALA A 253 17.94 7.82 28.27
CA ALA A 253 17.45 6.61 28.91
C ALA A 253 17.06 5.53 27.87
N GLY A 254 16.37 5.93 26.80
CA GLY A 254 15.93 5.06 25.72
C GLY A 254 17.09 4.43 24.96
N LYS A 255 18.15 5.18 24.66
CA LYS A 255 19.37 4.64 24.03
C LYS A 255 19.91 3.45 24.80
N THR A 256 20.07 3.58 26.12
CA THR A 256 20.60 2.49 26.96
C THR A 256 19.70 1.25 26.91
N LEU A 257 18.37 1.44 27.00
CA LEU A 257 17.41 0.34 26.93
C LEU A 257 17.40 -0.36 25.56
N LEU A 258 17.47 0.41 24.48
CA LEU A 258 17.51 -0.13 23.11
C LEU A 258 18.81 -0.90 22.85
N THR A 259 19.96 -0.35 23.27
CA THR A 259 21.25 -1.04 23.20
C THR A 259 21.20 -2.40 23.87
N LEU A 260 20.61 -2.49 25.07
CA LEU A 260 20.45 -3.75 25.79
C LEU A 260 19.45 -4.68 25.10
N ALA A 261 18.30 -4.15 24.66
CA ALA A 261 17.22 -4.95 24.10
C ALA A 261 17.57 -5.59 22.75
N PHE A 262 18.31 -4.89 21.92
CA PHE A 262 18.78 -5.40 20.62
C PHE A 262 20.14 -6.10 20.72
N GLY A 263 20.80 -6.09 21.87
CA GLY A 263 22.14 -6.68 22.05
C GLY A 263 23.19 -6.01 21.14
N LEU A 264 23.11 -4.70 21.00
CA LEU A 264 23.92 -3.94 20.03
C LEU A 264 25.40 -4.00 20.40
N THR A 265 26.17 -4.78 19.68
CA THR A 265 27.64 -4.86 19.85
C THR A 265 28.42 -4.24 18.69
N ASN A 266 27.78 -4.15 17.50
CA ASN A 266 28.43 -3.69 16.26
C ASN A 266 27.55 -2.76 15.44
N SER A 267 26.43 -2.27 15.97
CA SER A 267 25.54 -1.37 15.26
C SER A 267 26.08 0.05 15.27
N GLN A 268 25.85 0.78 14.20
CA GLN A 268 26.17 2.20 14.13
C GLN A 268 25.02 2.98 14.75
N GLU A 269 25.32 3.74 15.80
CA GLU A 269 24.38 4.62 16.49
C GLU A 269 24.73 6.08 16.19
N GLU A 270 23.73 6.87 15.84
CA GLU A 270 23.86 8.30 15.57
C GLU A 270 22.78 9.06 16.34
N ILE A 271 23.16 10.17 16.98
CA ILE A 271 22.21 11.07 17.65
C ILE A 271 22.14 12.34 16.83
N ILE A 272 20.93 12.72 16.42
CA ILE A 272 20.67 13.95 15.69
C ILE A 272 19.91 14.94 16.60
N GLY A 273 20.54 16.06 16.90
CA GLY A 273 19.98 17.04 17.83
C GLY A 273 19.81 16.45 19.24
N ASP A 274 18.68 16.76 19.87
CA ASP A 274 18.41 16.38 21.26
C ASP A 274 17.37 15.25 21.39
N THR A 275 16.72 14.84 20.31
CA THR A 275 15.53 13.95 20.37
C THR A 275 15.55 12.79 19.43
N GLU A 276 16.46 12.74 18.47
CA GLU A 276 16.48 11.69 17.44
C GLU A 276 17.65 10.72 17.64
N LEU A 277 17.39 9.42 17.61
CA LEU A 277 18.38 8.35 17.69
C LEU A 277 18.21 7.42 16.49
N ILE A 278 19.25 7.31 15.68
CA ILE A 278 19.30 6.40 14.55
C ILE A 278 20.16 5.19 14.95
N ILE A 279 19.66 3.98 14.70
CA ILE A 279 20.39 2.72 14.88
C ILE A 279 20.33 1.96 13.56
N ARG A 280 21.49 1.54 13.04
CA ARG A 280 21.59 0.88 11.74
C ARG A 280 22.12 -0.54 11.85
N ASP A 281 21.88 -1.34 10.81
CA ASP A 281 22.45 -2.68 10.62
C ASP A 281 22.08 -3.67 11.76
N ILE A 282 20.89 -3.53 12.36
CA ILE A 282 20.39 -4.49 13.34
C ILE A 282 20.00 -5.78 12.60
N ARG A 283 20.65 -6.89 12.89
CA ARG A 283 20.24 -8.17 12.31
C ARG A 283 19.07 -8.75 13.06
N ILE A 284 18.00 -9.03 12.33
CA ILE A 284 16.80 -9.68 12.86
C ILE A 284 16.39 -10.86 11.97
N ASP A 285 15.79 -11.88 12.59
CA ASP A 285 15.20 -13.00 11.85
C ASP A 285 13.92 -12.52 11.11
N LYS A 286 13.72 -12.96 9.86
CA LYS A 286 12.53 -12.66 9.07
C LYS A 286 11.24 -13.04 9.80
N GLN A 287 11.26 -14.06 10.65
CA GLN A 287 10.13 -14.47 11.47
C GLN A 287 9.63 -13.38 12.43
N GLN A 288 10.49 -12.41 12.83
CA GLN A 288 10.04 -11.30 13.67
C GLN A 288 9.11 -10.35 12.90
N LEU A 289 9.42 -10.06 11.63
CA LEU A 289 8.52 -9.29 10.76
C LEU A 289 7.23 -10.07 10.48
N TYR A 290 7.32 -11.38 10.22
CA TYR A 290 6.13 -12.22 9.99
C TYR A 290 5.20 -12.20 11.22
N LYS A 291 5.74 -12.34 12.44
CA LYS A 291 4.97 -12.20 13.69
C LYS A 291 4.34 -10.81 13.84
N LEU A 292 5.05 -9.75 13.42
CA LEU A 292 4.51 -8.39 13.45
C LEU A 292 3.26 -8.28 12.54
N LEU A 293 3.34 -8.85 11.36
CA LEU A 293 2.25 -8.87 10.38
C LEU A 293 1.20 -9.95 10.68
N SER A 294 1.45 -10.83 11.67
CA SER A 294 0.59 -11.96 12.04
C SER A 294 0.36 -12.95 10.89
N ILE A 295 1.40 -13.25 10.12
CA ILE A 295 1.40 -14.16 8.97
C ILE A 295 2.41 -15.30 9.16
#